data_89554ad4d71bf74e720b0bf7ab95c106
#
_entry.id   89554ad4d71bf74e720b0bf7ab95c106
#
_cell.length_a   1.000
_cell.length_b   1.000
_cell.length_c   1.000
_cell.angle_alpha   90.00
_cell.angle_beta   90.00
_cell.angle_gamma   90.00
#
_symmetry.space_group_name_H-M   'P 1'
#
loop_
_entity.id
_entity.type
_entity.pdbx_description
1 polymer ?
#
loop_
_entity_poly.entity_id
_entity_poly.type
_entity_poly.pdbx_seq_one_letter_code
_entity_poly.pdbx_strand_id
1 'polypeptide(L)'
;MEHLGQVFRFFREARHISLSKATGGEFSKSMLSRFENGQSELSAQKLFSALNAIHTETEEFTVAAGIQNHHSHKELLSQIQDLLQANQLDLLEELYLEKEKITRKSQSASDWVERLIAKAYLCALKESEKACPGELDFLHDYLFSVDIWGRYELNLFSVCTPVLSLDLFSQYTKEILSRKDFAALFANNRNTLHTTFLNGYLLAISQENVTQADYFQQIIERHFYEENETYFRIVYLSAQGELICLKGKTEEGLTQMKKAVDIFRILNCQHSADYYQEALDTAFQKYSK
;
A
#
# COMPACT_ATOMS: atom_id res chain seq x y z
N MET A 1 -15.78 17.06 16.92
CA MET A 1 -16.40 15.85 16.27
C MET A 1 -17.90 16.05 16.31
N GLU A 2 -18.55 16.03 15.15
CA GLU A 2 -20.01 15.98 15.11
C GLU A 2 -20.48 14.65 15.71
N HIS A 3 -21.62 14.68 16.41
CA HIS A 3 -22.18 13.47 17.01
C HIS A 3 -22.61 12.50 15.89
N LEU A 4 -22.21 11.21 15.96
CA LEU A 4 -22.48 10.21 14.92
C LEU A 4 -23.95 10.17 14.47
N GLY A 5 -24.88 10.38 15.40
CA GLY A 5 -26.29 10.46 15.12
C GLY A 5 -26.69 11.62 14.20
N GLN A 6 -26.01 12.77 14.31
CA GLN A 6 -26.27 13.93 13.44
C GLN A 6 -25.78 13.68 12.02
N VAL A 7 -24.61 13.06 11.86
CA VAL A 7 -24.09 12.65 10.55
C VAL A 7 -25.00 11.61 9.90
N PHE A 8 -25.47 10.62 10.67
CA PHE A 8 -26.43 9.64 10.18
C PHE A 8 -27.73 10.30 9.71
N ARG A 9 -28.26 11.21 10.52
CA ARG A 9 -29.46 11.98 10.19
C ARG A 9 -29.30 12.77 8.88
N PHE A 10 -28.17 13.44 8.70
CA PHE A 10 -27.83 14.16 7.48
C PHE A 10 -27.94 13.25 6.24
N PHE A 11 -27.30 12.07 6.26
CA PHE A 11 -27.39 11.13 5.15
C PHE A 11 -28.79 10.60 4.92
N ARG A 12 -29.51 10.26 5.99
CA ARG A 12 -30.91 9.78 5.90
C ARG A 12 -31.84 10.81 5.29
N GLU A 13 -31.78 12.06 5.78
CA GLU A 13 -32.63 13.15 5.32
C GLU A 13 -32.32 13.56 3.88
N ALA A 14 -31.05 13.61 3.51
CA ALA A 14 -30.61 13.86 2.14
C ALA A 14 -31.19 12.85 1.12
N ARG A 15 -31.48 11.61 1.59
CA ARG A 15 -32.09 10.56 0.76
C ARG A 15 -33.61 10.44 0.95
N HIS A 16 -34.21 11.36 1.70
CA HIS A 16 -35.65 11.37 2.00
C HIS A 16 -36.18 10.06 2.62
N ILE A 17 -35.33 9.37 3.41
CA ILE A 17 -35.68 8.11 4.05
C ILE A 17 -36.27 8.39 5.44
N SER A 18 -37.45 7.82 5.72
CA SER A 18 -38.11 7.96 7.01
C SER A 18 -37.33 7.18 8.10
N LEU A 19 -37.45 7.62 9.38
CA LEU A 19 -36.93 6.91 10.54
C LEU A 19 -37.29 5.42 10.56
N SER A 20 -38.56 5.11 10.22
CA SER A 20 -39.04 3.73 10.22
C SER A 20 -38.35 2.86 9.16
N LYS A 21 -38.09 3.40 7.96
CA LYS A 21 -37.38 2.68 6.90
C LYS A 21 -35.90 2.52 7.24
N ALA A 22 -35.29 3.56 7.84
CA ALA A 22 -33.88 3.59 8.17
C ALA A 22 -33.45 2.60 9.29
N THR A 23 -34.42 2.05 10.06
CA THR A 23 -34.12 1.01 11.04
C THR A 23 -33.81 -0.37 10.43
N GLY A 24 -34.10 -0.55 9.13
CA GLY A 24 -34.02 -1.88 8.48
C GLY A 24 -34.95 -2.93 9.07
N GLY A 25 -35.87 -2.53 9.96
CA GLY A 25 -36.75 -3.45 10.69
C GLY A 25 -36.14 -4.12 11.91
N GLU A 26 -34.86 -3.89 12.20
CA GLU A 26 -34.13 -4.58 13.27
C GLU A 26 -34.27 -3.93 14.65
N PHE A 27 -34.68 -2.66 14.70
CA PHE A 27 -34.88 -1.92 15.96
C PHE A 27 -35.91 -0.80 15.82
N SER A 28 -36.32 -0.19 16.93
CA SER A 28 -37.41 0.77 16.94
C SER A 28 -36.99 2.14 16.38
N LYS A 29 -37.94 2.82 15.69
CA LYS A 29 -37.77 4.22 15.24
C LYS A 29 -37.42 5.19 16.37
N SER A 30 -37.93 4.93 17.60
CA SER A 30 -37.66 5.76 18.77
C SER A 30 -36.18 5.64 19.22
N MET A 31 -35.57 4.45 19.07
CA MET A 31 -34.14 4.27 19.33
C MET A 31 -33.30 5.04 18.32
N LEU A 32 -33.63 4.96 17.02
CA LEU A 32 -32.95 5.72 15.99
C LEU A 32 -33.10 7.24 16.20
N SER A 33 -34.29 7.70 16.52
CA SER A 33 -34.54 9.12 16.81
C SER A 33 -33.67 9.62 17.98
N ARG A 34 -33.55 8.83 19.07
CA ARG A 34 -32.69 9.20 20.20
C ARG A 34 -31.21 9.23 19.80
N PHE A 35 -30.77 8.29 18.99
CA PHE A 35 -29.41 8.28 18.44
C PHE A 35 -29.13 9.53 17.60
N GLU A 36 -30.03 9.87 16.66
CA GLU A 36 -29.91 11.07 15.80
C GLU A 36 -29.88 12.38 16.60
N ASN A 37 -30.52 12.41 17.76
CA ASN A 37 -30.52 13.56 18.66
C ASN A 37 -29.41 13.53 19.72
N GLY A 38 -28.49 12.58 19.64
CA GLY A 38 -27.37 12.46 20.59
C GLY A 38 -27.76 12.00 22.01
N GLN A 39 -28.94 11.41 22.16
CA GLN A 39 -29.50 10.98 23.47
C GLN A 39 -29.17 9.51 23.79
N SER A 40 -28.70 8.75 22.84
CA SER A 40 -28.32 7.34 23.03
C SER A 40 -27.37 6.89 21.93
N GLU A 41 -26.61 5.85 22.20
CA GLU A 41 -25.75 5.17 21.24
C GLU A 41 -26.50 4.01 20.56
N LEU A 42 -26.02 3.59 19.37
CA LEU A 42 -26.39 2.34 18.72
C LEU A 42 -25.23 1.33 18.86
N SER A 43 -25.58 0.04 18.95
CA SER A 43 -24.56 -0.98 18.76
C SER A 43 -24.04 -0.96 17.32
N ALA A 44 -22.79 -1.40 17.10
CA ALA A 44 -22.19 -1.45 15.77
C ALA A 44 -23.07 -2.21 14.74
N GLN A 45 -23.66 -3.34 15.17
CA GLN A 45 -24.56 -4.12 14.32
C GLN A 45 -25.78 -3.30 13.86
N LYS A 46 -26.42 -2.57 14.77
CA LYS A 46 -27.58 -1.72 14.44
C LYS A 46 -27.19 -0.54 13.55
N LEU A 47 -26.00 0.04 13.80
CA LEU A 47 -25.48 1.12 12.96
C LEU A 47 -25.23 0.63 11.53
N PHE A 48 -24.56 -0.52 11.34
CA PHE A 48 -24.32 -1.08 10.01
C PHE A 48 -25.63 -1.44 9.29
N SER A 49 -26.60 -2.02 9.99
CA SER A 49 -27.92 -2.29 9.43
C SER A 49 -28.64 -1.00 9.00
N ALA A 50 -28.58 0.05 9.83
CA ALA A 50 -29.16 1.34 9.51
C ALA A 50 -28.45 2.03 8.32
N LEU A 51 -27.13 1.98 8.24
CA LEU A 51 -26.35 2.49 7.10
C LEU A 51 -26.76 1.79 5.80
N ASN A 52 -26.87 0.46 5.81
CA ASN A 52 -27.37 -0.31 4.67
C ASN A 52 -28.79 0.13 4.27
N ALA A 53 -29.68 0.32 5.25
CA ALA A 53 -31.07 0.73 4.99
C ALA A 53 -31.18 2.13 4.37
N ILE A 54 -30.18 2.97 4.55
CA ILE A 54 -30.10 4.31 3.92
C ILE A 54 -29.12 4.36 2.75
N HIS A 55 -28.62 3.21 2.27
CA HIS A 55 -27.69 3.10 1.15
C HIS A 55 -26.43 3.95 1.32
N THR A 56 -25.84 3.92 2.51
CA THR A 56 -24.61 4.64 2.85
C THR A 56 -23.51 3.63 3.19
N GLU A 57 -22.39 3.72 2.49
CA GLU A 57 -21.22 2.91 2.79
C GLU A 57 -20.60 3.32 4.13
N THR A 58 -20.08 2.34 4.87
CA THR A 58 -19.46 2.60 6.19
C THR A 58 -18.28 3.58 6.05
N GLU A 59 -17.51 3.49 4.97
CA GLU A 59 -16.39 4.40 4.71
C GLU A 59 -16.86 5.84 4.49
N GLU A 60 -17.91 6.04 3.68
CA GLU A 60 -18.53 7.35 3.45
C GLU A 60 -18.99 7.97 4.78
N PHE A 61 -19.67 7.18 5.61
CA PHE A 61 -20.14 7.61 6.93
C PHE A 61 -18.99 7.98 7.87
N THR A 62 -17.95 7.15 8.00
CA THR A 62 -16.83 7.40 8.90
C THR A 62 -16.04 8.63 8.50
N VAL A 63 -15.83 8.85 7.20
CA VAL A 63 -15.20 10.08 6.67
C VAL A 63 -16.00 11.31 7.04
N ALA A 64 -17.33 11.31 6.79
CA ALA A 64 -18.19 12.43 7.12
C ALA A 64 -18.29 12.68 8.63
N ALA A 65 -18.22 11.63 9.43
CA ALA A 65 -18.22 11.72 10.90
C ALA A 65 -16.87 12.24 11.49
N GLY A 66 -15.88 12.49 10.65
CA GLY A 66 -14.55 12.84 11.11
C GLY A 66 -13.89 11.74 11.94
N ILE A 67 -14.40 10.51 11.84
CA ILE A 67 -13.72 9.33 12.32
C ILE A 67 -12.63 9.08 11.30
N GLN A 68 -11.51 9.75 11.49
CA GLN A 68 -10.33 9.39 10.72
C GLN A 68 -10.04 7.93 11.06
N ASN A 69 -10.11 7.07 10.05
CA ASN A 69 -9.36 5.83 10.15
C ASN A 69 -7.92 6.28 10.34
N HIS A 70 -7.49 6.34 11.59
CA HIS A 70 -6.10 6.39 11.94
C HIS A 70 -5.51 5.05 11.47
N HIS A 71 -5.39 4.88 10.14
CA HIS A 71 -4.31 4.07 9.64
C HIS A 71 -3.08 4.79 10.14
N SER A 72 -2.53 4.25 11.19
CA SER A 72 -1.62 4.87 12.14
C SER A 72 -0.43 5.60 11.51
N HIS A 73 -0.25 5.48 10.19
CA HIS A 73 0.88 6.04 9.46
C HIS A 73 0.47 6.89 8.25
N LYS A 74 -0.83 7.20 8.07
CA LYS A 74 -1.28 7.98 6.92
C LYS A 74 -0.70 9.39 6.92
N GLU A 75 -0.61 10.01 8.08
CA GLU A 75 0.00 11.34 8.25
C GLU A 75 1.49 11.30 7.94
N LEU A 76 2.21 10.29 8.47
CA LEU A 76 3.62 10.07 8.17
C LEU A 76 3.85 9.82 6.67
N LEU A 77 3.05 8.96 6.06
CA LEU A 77 3.16 8.67 4.62
C LEU A 77 2.87 9.91 3.76
N SER A 78 1.87 10.73 4.14
CA SER A 78 1.61 12.01 3.47
C SER A 78 2.78 12.96 3.61
N GLN A 79 3.32 13.11 4.82
CA GLN A 79 4.51 13.94 5.06
C GLN A 79 5.72 13.48 4.23
N ILE A 80 5.97 12.17 4.17
CA ILE A 80 7.05 11.61 3.35
C ILE A 80 6.80 11.91 1.87
N GLN A 81 5.58 11.73 1.37
CA GLN A 81 5.23 12.04 -0.02
C GLN A 81 5.46 13.52 -0.37
N ASP A 82 5.07 14.44 0.52
CA ASP A 82 5.30 15.88 0.33
C ASP A 82 6.81 16.19 0.26
N LEU A 83 7.62 15.59 1.13
CA LEU A 83 9.08 15.74 1.10
C LEU A 83 9.70 15.18 -0.18
N LEU A 84 9.22 14.06 -0.67
CA LEU A 84 9.69 13.46 -1.92
C LEU A 84 9.33 14.32 -3.14
N GLN A 85 8.11 14.85 -3.20
CA GLN A 85 7.69 15.74 -4.28
C GLN A 85 8.49 17.07 -4.29
N ALA A 86 8.87 17.54 -3.10
CA ALA A 86 9.71 18.73 -2.94
C ALA A 86 11.22 18.42 -3.10
N ASN A 87 11.61 17.17 -3.34
CA ASN A 87 13.02 16.72 -3.40
C ASN A 87 13.86 17.10 -2.16
N GLN A 88 13.24 17.02 -0.97
CA GLN A 88 13.82 17.43 0.32
C GLN A 88 14.35 16.22 1.10
N LEU A 89 15.41 15.59 0.59
CA LEU A 89 15.99 14.37 1.18
C LEU A 89 16.58 14.62 2.58
N ASP A 90 17.14 15.78 2.82
CA ASP A 90 17.71 16.11 4.13
C ASP A 90 16.65 16.14 5.23
N LEU A 91 15.45 16.64 4.91
CA LEU A 91 14.32 16.65 5.84
C LEU A 91 13.74 15.24 6.07
N LEU A 92 13.86 14.35 5.10
CA LEU A 92 13.49 12.94 5.30
C LEU A 92 14.47 12.25 6.27
N GLU A 93 15.76 12.57 6.22
CA GLU A 93 16.73 12.09 7.21
C GLU A 93 16.45 12.64 8.60
N GLU A 94 16.13 13.93 8.72
CA GLU A 94 15.74 14.53 9.99
C GLU A 94 14.50 13.85 10.58
N LEU A 95 13.49 13.58 9.75
CA LEU A 95 12.29 12.85 10.14
C LEU A 95 12.63 11.45 10.67
N TYR A 96 13.48 10.70 9.99
CA TYR A 96 13.95 9.41 10.47
C TYR A 96 14.65 9.51 11.83
N LEU A 97 15.56 10.48 11.99
CA LEU A 97 16.29 10.70 13.24
C LEU A 97 15.35 11.10 14.39
N GLU A 98 14.27 11.82 14.10
CA GLU A 98 13.23 12.12 15.08
C GLU A 98 12.53 10.83 15.55
N LYS A 99 12.09 9.98 14.60
CA LYS A 99 11.46 8.68 14.91
C LYS A 99 12.41 7.76 15.65
N GLU A 100 13.69 7.76 15.33
CA GLU A 100 14.71 7.02 16.07
C GLU A 100 14.82 7.48 17.52
N LYS A 101 14.82 8.79 17.79
CA LYS A 101 14.86 9.33 19.15
C LYS A 101 13.61 8.94 19.97
N ILE A 102 12.45 8.89 19.33
CA ILE A 102 11.19 8.46 19.95
C ILE A 102 11.30 6.99 20.35
N THR A 103 11.72 6.10 19.44
CA THR A 103 11.82 4.65 19.71
C THR A 103 12.84 4.30 20.77
N ARG A 104 13.89 5.11 20.97
CA ARG A 104 14.84 4.90 22.08
C ARG A 104 14.20 5.07 23.46
N LYS A 105 13.05 5.74 23.57
CA LYS A 105 12.33 6.04 24.82
C LYS A 105 10.99 5.32 24.91
N SER A 106 10.45 4.88 23.80
CA SER A 106 9.14 4.25 23.67
C SER A 106 9.30 2.76 23.38
N GLN A 107 8.40 1.95 23.99
CA GLN A 107 8.26 0.53 23.65
C GLN A 107 7.06 0.28 22.74
N SER A 108 6.47 1.33 22.18
CA SER A 108 5.31 1.24 21.31
C SER A 108 5.68 0.61 19.96
N ALA A 109 4.98 -0.44 19.57
CA ALA A 109 5.13 -1.04 18.24
C ALA A 109 4.82 -0.03 17.11
N SER A 110 3.87 0.89 17.35
CA SER A 110 3.53 1.95 16.39
C SER A 110 4.72 2.87 16.10
N ASP A 111 5.46 3.28 17.12
CA ASP A 111 6.63 4.15 16.97
C ASP A 111 7.75 3.45 16.18
N TRP A 112 7.94 2.16 16.44
CA TRP A 112 8.90 1.33 15.68
C TRP A 112 8.50 1.17 14.22
N VAL A 113 7.21 0.99 13.94
CA VAL A 113 6.71 0.91 12.56
C VAL A 113 6.92 2.24 11.83
N GLU A 114 6.66 3.38 12.47
CA GLU A 114 6.92 4.70 11.87
C GLU A 114 8.40 4.92 11.55
N ARG A 115 9.28 4.53 12.46
CA ARG A 115 10.72 4.56 12.23
C ARG A 115 11.12 3.69 11.02
N LEU A 116 10.57 2.46 10.95
CA LEU A 116 10.82 1.53 9.85
C LEU A 116 10.35 2.08 8.51
N ILE A 117 9.17 2.69 8.46
CA ILE A 117 8.64 3.32 7.25
C ILE A 117 9.60 4.42 6.77
N ALA A 118 10.01 5.33 7.65
CA ALA A 118 10.95 6.40 7.29
C ALA A 118 12.29 5.81 6.80
N LYS A 119 12.81 4.76 7.47
CA LYS A 119 14.03 4.06 7.07
C LYS A 119 13.90 3.40 5.70
N ALA A 120 12.77 2.76 5.42
CA ALA A 120 12.53 2.10 4.14
C ALA A 120 12.58 3.10 2.96
N TYR A 121 12.01 4.28 3.12
CA TYR A 121 12.10 5.34 2.10
C TYR A 121 13.54 5.87 1.93
N LEU A 122 14.31 6.02 3.01
CA LEU A 122 15.73 6.38 2.91
C LEU A 122 16.54 5.32 2.17
N CYS A 123 16.32 4.04 2.48
CA CYS A 123 17.00 2.93 1.79
C CYS A 123 16.60 2.84 0.30
N ALA A 124 15.37 3.22 -0.06
CA ALA A 124 14.94 3.25 -1.46
C ALA A 124 15.62 4.37 -2.27
N LEU A 125 16.01 5.46 -1.62
CA LEU A 125 16.57 6.66 -2.27
C LEU A 125 18.09 6.74 -2.20
N LYS A 126 18.71 6.08 -1.23
CA LYS A 126 20.16 6.11 -0.99
C LYS A 126 20.69 4.68 -0.89
N GLU A 127 21.44 4.23 -1.89
CA GLU A 127 22.06 2.90 -1.92
C GLU A 127 23.01 2.63 -0.73
N SER A 128 23.59 3.71 -0.16
CA SER A 128 24.46 3.62 1.01
C SER A 128 23.71 3.35 2.32
N GLU A 129 22.41 3.63 2.36
CA GLU A 129 21.58 3.43 3.53
C GLU A 129 21.16 1.97 3.67
N LYS A 130 21.18 1.49 4.92
CA LYS A 130 20.72 0.14 5.28
C LYS A 130 19.97 0.20 6.60
N ALA A 131 19.02 -0.70 6.78
CA ALA A 131 18.39 -0.89 8.08
C ALA A 131 19.41 -1.46 9.09
N CYS A 132 19.34 -1.00 10.32
CA CYS A 132 20.15 -1.57 11.39
C CYS A 132 19.57 -2.93 11.84
N PRO A 133 20.37 -3.81 12.48
CA PRO A 133 19.89 -5.11 12.94
C PRO A 133 18.62 -5.02 13.79
N GLY A 134 18.53 -4.06 14.72
CA GLY A 134 17.34 -3.90 15.58
C GLY A 134 16.08 -3.50 14.83
N GLU A 135 16.18 -2.85 13.66
CA GLU A 135 15.03 -2.54 12.79
C GLU A 135 14.55 -3.79 12.05
N LEU A 136 15.47 -4.62 11.60
CA LEU A 136 15.17 -5.89 10.94
C LEU A 136 14.59 -6.90 11.93
N ASP A 137 15.17 -7.01 13.13
CA ASP A 137 14.68 -7.87 14.19
C ASP A 137 13.26 -7.49 14.59
N PHE A 138 13.00 -6.19 14.77
CA PHE A 138 11.64 -5.71 15.07
C PHE A 138 10.65 -6.06 13.94
N LEU A 139 11.00 -5.81 12.67
CA LEU A 139 10.13 -6.13 11.55
C LEU A 139 9.82 -7.63 11.48
N HIS A 140 10.85 -8.45 11.67
CA HIS A 140 10.73 -9.90 11.71
C HIS A 140 9.80 -10.35 12.83
N ASP A 141 10.08 -9.97 14.07
CA ASP A 141 9.29 -10.36 15.24
C ASP A 141 7.84 -9.87 15.11
N TYR A 142 7.62 -8.66 14.62
CA TYR A 142 6.29 -8.11 14.40
C TYR A 142 5.50 -8.95 13.38
N LEU A 143 6.05 -9.17 12.18
CA LEU A 143 5.34 -9.89 11.11
C LEU A 143 5.09 -11.36 11.46
N PHE A 144 6.02 -12.01 12.19
CA PHE A 144 5.84 -13.39 12.66
C PHE A 144 4.91 -13.52 13.86
N SER A 145 4.73 -12.46 14.66
CA SER A 145 3.81 -12.48 15.80
C SER A 145 2.34 -12.41 15.39
N VAL A 146 2.04 -12.06 14.15
CA VAL A 146 0.67 -11.88 13.65
C VAL A 146 0.20 -13.13 12.90
N ASP A 147 -0.71 -13.88 13.51
CA ASP A 147 -1.26 -15.12 12.93
C ASP A 147 -2.02 -14.88 11.62
N ILE A 148 -2.73 -13.73 11.51
CA ILE A 148 -3.54 -13.39 10.34
C ILE A 148 -3.12 -12.01 9.82
N TRP A 149 -2.46 -12.00 8.68
CA TRP A 149 -2.12 -10.75 8.00
C TRP A 149 -3.35 -10.12 7.36
N GLY A 150 -3.62 -8.87 7.73
CA GLY A 150 -4.59 -8.02 7.08
C GLY A 150 -3.93 -7.00 6.14
N ARG A 151 -4.70 -5.98 5.77
CA ARG A 151 -4.20 -4.87 4.93
C ARG A 151 -3.02 -4.13 5.57
N TYR A 152 -3.01 -4.03 6.89
CA TYR A 152 -1.96 -3.32 7.63
C TYR A 152 -0.59 -4.01 7.46
N GLU A 153 -0.51 -5.31 7.71
CA GLU A 153 0.72 -6.08 7.61
C GLU A 153 1.22 -6.18 6.17
N LEU A 154 0.30 -6.34 5.21
CA LEU A 154 0.63 -6.34 3.79
C LEU A 154 1.21 -5.00 3.33
N ASN A 155 0.63 -3.87 3.76
CA ASN A 155 1.13 -2.55 3.45
C ASN A 155 2.52 -2.33 4.08
N LEU A 156 2.68 -2.69 5.35
CA LEU A 156 3.97 -2.58 6.04
C LEU A 156 5.04 -3.40 5.33
N PHE A 157 4.75 -4.66 4.99
CA PHE A 157 5.66 -5.53 4.26
C PHE A 157 6.04 -4.94 2.90
N SER A 158 5.05 -4.43 2.16
CA SER A 158 5.27 -3.80 0.85
C SER A 158 6.16 -2.55 0.95
N VAL A 159 5.91 -1.67 1.93
CA VAL A 159 6.72 -0.46 2.15
C VAL A 159 8.14 -0.80 2.60
N CYS A 160 8.30 -1.85 3.41
CA CYS A 160 9.60 -2.28 3.92
C CYS A 160 10.44 -3.09 2.92
N THR A 161 10.00 -3.27 1.68
CA THR A 161 10.80 -3.97 0.64
C THR A 161 12.25 -3.47 0.55
N PRO A 162 12.56 -2.16 0.57
CA PRO A 162 13.94 -1.67 0.43
C PRO A 162 14.89 -2.04 1.58
N VAL A 163 14.35 -2.41 2.74
CA VAL A 163 15.14 -2.81 3.91
C VAL A 163 15.36 -4.31 4.01
N LEU A 164 14.63 -5.10 3.23
CA LEU A 164 14.69 -6.56 3.25
C LEU A 164 15.71 -7.10 2.25
N SER A 165 16.41 -8.18 2.61
CA SER A 165 17.14 -8.96 1.62
C SER A 165 16.16 -9.69 0.68
N LEU A 166 16.59 -9.95 -0.55
CA LEU A 166 15.78 -10.67 -1.53
C LEU A 166 15.34 -12.05 -1.02
N ASP A 167 16.21 -12.76 -0.30
CA ASP A 167 15.93 -14.08 0.24
C ASP A 167 14.82 -14.00 1.30
N LEU A 168 14.91 -13.05 2.22
CA LEU A 168 13.91 -12.85 3.26
C LEU A 168 12.58 -12.38 2.66
N PHE A 169 12.61 -11.46 1.70
CA PHE A 169 11.43 -11.02 0.97
C PHE A 169 10.73 -12.18 0.24
N SER A 170 11.51 -13.04 -0.42
CA SER A 170 10.99 -14.22 -1.10
C SER A 170 10.40 -15.24 -0.13
N GLN A 171 11.00 -15.42 1.05
CA GLN A 171 10.47 -16.29 2.09
C GLN A 171 9.11 -15.80 2.60
N TYR A 172 8.96 -14.51 2.93
CA TYR A 172 7.67 -13.95 3.32
C TYR A 172 6.62 -14.05 2.21
N THR A 173 7.02 -13.80 0.96
CA THR A 173 6.09 -13.95 -0.18
C THR A 173 5.60 -15.40 -0.31
N LYS A 174 6.46 -16.40 -0.13
CA LYS A 174 6.06 -17.82 -0.12
C LYS A 174 5.08 -18.13 1.00
N GLU A 175 5.31 -17.57 2.19
CA GLU A 175 4.42 -17.73 3.33
C GLU A 175 3.03 -17.16 3.03
N ILE A 176 2.95 -15.94 2.50
CA ILE A 176 1.68 -15.32 2.07
C ILE A 176 0.94 -16.19 1.04
N LEU A 177 1.65 -16.69 0.02
CA LEU A 177 1.07 -17.51 -1.04
C LEU A 177 0.61 -18.90 -0.56
N SER A 178 1.21 -19.44 0.50
CA SER A 178 0.88 -20.75 1.07
C SER A 178 -0.37 -20.73 1.94
N ARG A 179 -0.90 -19.57 2.29
CA ARG A 179 -2.05 -19.42 3.20
C ARG A 179 -3.32 -19.99 2.60
N LYS A 180 -4.11 -20.67 3.43
CA LYS A 180 -5.40 -21.25 3.02
C LYS A 180 -6.43 -20.20 2.59
N ASP A 181 -6.34 -19.00 3.15
CA ASP A 181 -7.22 -17.85 2.87
C ASP A 181 -6.66 -16.91 1.80
N PHE A 182 -5.57 -17.29 1.10
CA PHE A 182 -4.88 -16.44 0.12
C PHE A 182 -5.83 -15.85 -0.94
N ALA A 183 -6.77 -16.63 -1.46
CA ALA A 183 -7.71 -16.14 -2.47
C ALA A 183 -8.57 -14.98 -1.96
N ALA A 184 -9.08 -15.06 -0.72
CA ALA A 184 -9.84 -13.99 -0.09
C ALA A 184 -8.93 -12.81 0.28
N LEU A 185 -7.74 -13.08 0.79
CA LEU A 185 -6.73 -12.07 1.08
C LEU A 185 -6.37 -11.29 -0.18
N PHE A 186 -6.14 -11.96 -1.31
CA PHE A 186 -5.82 -11.36 -2.59
C PHE A 186 -6.97 -10.50 -3.12
N ALA A 187 -8.20 -11.02 -3.12
CA ALA A 187 -9.37 -10.28 -3.59
C ALA A 187 -9.58 -8.96 -2.82
N ASN A 188 -9.37 -8.98 -1.50
CA ASN A 188 -9.56 -7.82 -0.63
C ASN A 188 -8.38 -6.83 -0.63
N ASN A 189 -7.19 -7.27 -1.06
CA ASN A 189 -5.95 -6.47 -1.00
C ASN A 189 -5.18 -6.50 -2.33
N ARG A 190 -5.89 -6.60 -3.45
CA ARG A 190 -5.34 -6.85 -4.77
C ARG A 190 -4.20 -5.87 -5.12
N ASN A 191 -4.45 -4.56 -4.99
CA ASN A 191 -3.44 -3.55 -5.32
C ASN A 191 -2.16 -3.68 -4.47
N THR A 192 -2.31 -3.91 -3.17
CA THR A 192 -1.15 -4.07 -2.26
C THR A 192 -0.33 -5.30 -2.61
N LEU A 193 -0.99 -6.44 -2.90
CA LEU A 193 -0.30 -7.67 -3.29
C LEU A 193 0.37 -7.55 -4.66
N HIS A 194 -0.28 -6.89 -5.62
CA HIS A 194 0.36 -6.58 -6.92
C HIS A 194 1.60 -5.72 -6.75
N THR A 195 1.53 -4.66 -5.93
CA THR A 195 2.69 -3.83 -5.60
C THR A 195 3.78 -4.69 -4.96
N THR A 196 3.42 -5.54 -4.00
CA THR A 196 4.37 -6.43 -3.30
C THR A 196 5.08 -7.37 -4.27
N PHE A 197 4.35 -8.05 -5.15
CA PHE A 197 4.96 -8.97 -6.11
C PHE A 197 5.85 -8.25 -7.13
N LEU A 198 5.42 -7.07 -7.58
CA LEU A 198 6.19 -6.24 -8.48
C LEU A 198 7.46 -5.70 -7.82
N ASN A 199 7.41 -5.30 -6.54
CA ASN A 199 8.58 -4.90 -5.78
C ASN A 199 9.59 -6.05 -5.65
N GLY A 200 9.13 -7.27 -5.37
CA GLY A 200 9.99 -8.45 -5.34
C GLY A 200 10.63 -8.75 -6.70
N TYR A 201 9.88 -8.57 -7.79
CA TYR A 201 10.38 -8.71 -9.15
C TYR A 201 11.48 -7.69 -9.47
N LEU A 202 11.23 -6.41 -9.17
CA LEU A 202 12.20 -5.33 -9.36
C LEU A 202 13.43 -5.50 -8.48
N LEU A 203 13.25 -5.92 -7.22
CA LEU A 203 14.37 -6.21 -6.31
C LEU A 203 15.25 -7.34 -6.83
N ALA A 204 14.64 -8.41 -7.39
CA ALA A 204 15.39 -9.50 -7.99
C ALA A 204 16.18 -9.06 -9.23
N ILE A 205 15.60 -8.21 -10.09
CA ILE A 205 16.26 -7.65 -11.27
C ILE A 205 17.42 -6.73 -10.86
N SER A 206 17.21 -5.83 -9.89
CA SER A 206 18.26 -4.92 -9.41
C SER A 206 19.48 -5.66 -8.82
N GLN A 207 19.25 -6.83 -8.22
CA GLN A 207 20.30 -7.72 -7.74
C GLN A 207 20.81 -8.73 -8.77
N GLU A 208 20.41 -8.59 -10.03
CA GLU A 208 20.78 -9.47 -11.15
C GLU A 208 20.47 -10.96 -10.90
N ASN A 209 19.53 -11.25 -10.02
CA ASN A 209 19.13 -12.61 -9.67
C ASN A 209 18.01 -13.10 -10.60
N VAL A 210 18.40 -13.63 -11.76
CA VAL A 210 17.47 -14.12 -12.80
C VAL A 210 16.53 -15.20 -12.24
N THR A 211 17.01 -16.09 -11.38
CA THR A 211 16.19 -17.18 -10.83
C THR A 211 15.04 -16.64 -9.96
N GLN A 212 15.32 -15.66 -9.11
CA GLN A 212 14.30 -15.03 -8.27
C GLN A 212 13.38 -14.12 -9.11
N ALA A 213 13.92 -13.43 -10.13
CA ALA A 213 13.12 -12.67 -11.06
C ALA A 213 12.12 -13.57 -11.80
N ASP A 214 12.55 -14.71 -12.32
CA ASP A 214 11.66 -15.69 -12.97
C ASP A 214 10.59 -16.23 -11.99
N TYR A 215 10.93 -16.43 -10.71
CA TYR A 215 9.97 -16.82 -9.69
C TYR A 215 8.87 -15.76 -9.49
N PHE A 216 9.24 -14.50 -9.33
CA PHE A 216 8.26 -13.41 -9.19
C PHE A 216 7.47 -13.17 -10.48
N GLN A 217 8.10 -13.32 -11.63
CA GLN A 217 7.40 -13.27 -12.93
C GLN A 217 6.28 -14.29 -12.99
N GLN A 218 6.53 -15.54 -12.60
CA GLN A 218 5.50 -16.60 -12.59
C GLN A 218 4.35 -16.27 -11.63
N ILE A 219 4.62 -15.65 -10.47
CA ILE A 219 3.60 -15.21 -9.53
C ILE A 219 2.72 -14.13 -10.18
N ILE A 220 3.35 -13.12 -10.78
CA ILE A 220 2.62 -12.03 -11.47
C ILE A 220 1.77 -12.58 -12.60
N GLU A 221 2.30 -13.47 -13.43
CA GLU A 221 1.59 -14.05 -14.57
C GLU A 221 0.40 -14.94 -14.13
N ARG A 222 0.51 -15.62 -12.99
CA ARG A 222 -0.58 -16.42 -12.42
C ARG A 222 -1.73 -15.55 -11.90
N HIS A 223 -1.42 -14.36 -11.41
CA HIS A 223 -2.36 -13.40 -10.84
C HIS A 223 -2.36 -12.10 -11.65
N PHE A 224 -2.33 -12.23 -12.97
CA PHE A 224 -2.08 -11.10 -13.86
C PHE A 224 -3.07 -9.95 -13.66
N TYR A 225 -2.61 -8.76 -13.94
CA TYR A 225 -3.34 -7.51 -13.77
C TYR A 225 -4.61 -7.45 -14.63
N GLU A 226 -5.69 -6.92 -14.08
CA GLU A 226 -6.92 -6.64 -14.83
C GLU A 226 -6.72 -5.45 -15.79
N GLU A 227 -7.64 -5.27 -16.75
CA GLU A 227 -7.51 -4.19 -17.75
C GLU A 227 -7.49 -2.79 -17.14
N ASN A 228 -8.24 -2.57 -16.07
CA ASN A 228 -8.27 -1.32 -15.30
C ASN A 228 -7.00 -1.08 -14.47
N GLU A 229 -6.14 -2.09 -14.29
CA GLU A 229 -4.86 -1.99 -13.58
C GLU A 229 -3.71 -1.62 -14.55
N THR A 230 -3.99 -0.74 -15.51
CA THR A 230 -3.09 -0.36 -16.61
C THR A 230 -1.73 0.14 -16.11
N TYR A 231 -1.67 0.88 -15.00
CA TYR A 231 -0.39 1.35 -14.46
C TYR A 231 0.56 0.19 -14.14
N PHE A 232 0.07 -0.83 -13.43
CA PHE A 232 0.87 -2.02 -13.12
C PHE A 232 1.33 -2.76 -14.39
N ARG A 233 0.46 -2.84 -15.40
CA ARG A 233 0.82 -3.47 -16.67
C ARG A 233 1.97 -2.76 -17.36
N ILE A 234 1.99 -1.42 -17.36
CA ILE A 234 3.04 -0.62 -17.99
C ILE A 234 4.36 -0.76 -17.20
N VAL A 235 4.29 -0.70 -15.87
CA VAL A 235 5.47 -0.90 -15.01
C VAL A 235 6.06 -2.30 -15.20
N TYR A 236 5.19 -3.32 -15.22
CA TYR A 236 5.61 -4.70 -15.47
C TYR A 236 6.23 -4.87 -16.87
N LEU A 237 5.68 -4.22 -17.90
CA LEU A 237 6.26 -4.22 -19.24
C LEU A 237 7.70 -3.67 -19.25
N SER A 238 7.95 -2.58 -18.54
CA SER A 238 9.30 -2.03 -18.38
C SER A 238 10.23 -2.99 -17.66
N ALA A 239 9.79 -3.55 -16.53
CA ALA A 239 10.58 -4.50 -15.73
C ALA A 239 10.89 -5.80 -16.51
N GLN A 240 9.95 -6.31 -17.30
CA GLN A 240 10.20 -7.43 -18.20
C GLN A 240 11.29 -7.10 -19.23
N GLY A 241 11.27 -5.89 -19.79
CA GLY A 241 12.31 -5.43 -20.70
C GLY A 241 13.70 -5.47 -20.06
N GLU A 242 13.81 -5.01 -18.81
CA GLU A 242 15.08 -5.06 -18.07
C GLU A 242 15.53 -6.50 -17.79
N LEU A 243 14.63 -7.41 -17.40
CA LEU A 243 14.96 -8.83 -17.26
C LEU A 243 15.43 -9.46 -18.58
N ILE A 244 14.84 -9.08 -19.71
CA ILE A 244 15.26 -9.54 -21.04
C ILE A 244 16.70 -9.06 -21.34
N CYS A 245 17.04 -7.80 -21.01
CA CYS A 245 18.39 -7.29 -21.11
C CYS A 245 19.35 -8.11 -20.23
N LEU A 246 18.97 -8.37 -18.97
CA LEU A 246 19.75 -9.15 -18.02
C LEU A 246 20.02 -10.59 -18.53
N LYS A 247 19.09 -11.16 -19.29
CA LYS A 247 19.24 -12.47 -19.97
C LYS A 247 20.05 -12.42 -21.25
N GLY A 248 20.72 -11.29 -21.57
CA GLY A 248 21.59 -11.11 -22.70
C GLY A 248 20.92 -10.73 -24.04
N LYS A 249 19.62 -10.41 -24.02
CA LYS A 249 18.87 -9.97 -25.21
C LYS A 249 18.64 -8.46 -25.18
N THR A 250 19.72 -7.70 -25.19
CA THR A 250 19.72 -6.25 -24.92
C THR A 250 18.78 -5.46 -25.85
N GLU A 251 18.86 -5.67 -27.16
CA GLU A 251 18.05 -4.91 -28.12
C GLU A 251 16.55 -5.16 -27.92
N GLU A 252 16.14 -6.42 -27.71
CA GLU A 252 14.77 -6.81 -27.44
C GLU A 252 14.27 -6.16 -26.14
N GLY A 253 15.08 -6.22 -25.06
CA GLY A 253 14.73 -5.68 -23.76
C GLY A 253 14.58 -4.16 -23.77
N LEU A 254 15.56 -3.43 -24.33
CA LEU A 254 15.49 -1.97 -24.47
C LEU A 254 14.30 -1.51 -25.31
N THR A 255 13.97 -2.25 -26.39
CA THR A 255 12.79 -1.97 -27.18
C THR A 255 11.51 -2.10 -26.34
N GLN A 256 11.44 -3.10 -25.47
CA GLN A 256 10.28 -3.29 -24.59
C GLN A 256 10.18 -2.21 -23.52
N MET A 257 11.30 -1.83 -22.88
CA MET A 257 11.32 -0.71 -21.93
C MET A 257 10.87 0.60 -22.59
N LYS A 258 11.35 0.88 -23.80
CA LYS A 258 10.94 2.06 -24.56
C LYS A 258 9.43 2.10 -24.81
N LYS A 259 8.80 0.96 -25.13
CA LYS A 259 7.33 0.90 -25.30
C LYS A 259 6.60 1.35 -24.03
N ALA A 260 7.08 0.95 -22.83
CA ALA A 260 6.48 1.38 -21.58
C ALA A 260 6.57 2.92 -21.40
N VAL A 261 7.73 3.51 -21.69
CA VAL A 261 7.91 4.98 -21.68
C VAL A 261 6.98 5.68 -22.66
N ASP A 262 6.88 5.16 -23.89
CA ASP A 262 6.02 5.73 -24.94
C ASP A 262 4.53 5.67 -24.54
N ILE A 263 4.08 4.58 -23.88
CA ILE A 263 2.71 4.46 -23.37
C ILE A 263 2.45 5.53 -22.29
N PHE A 264 3.36 5.74 -21.33
CA PHE A 264 3.21 6.79 -20.32
C PHE A 264 3.12 8.17 -20.95
N ARG A 265 3.90 8.47 -22.01
CA ARG A 265 3.83 9.72 -22.78
C ARG A 265 2.49 9.90 -23.49
N ILE A 266 1.99 8.85 -24.16
CA ILE A 266 0.68 8.85 -24.83
C ILE A 266 -0.45 9.13 -23.83
N LEU A 267 -0.34 8.61 -22.63
CA LEU A 267 -1.31 8.82 -21.56
C LEU A 267 -1.12 10.14 -20.78
N ASN A 268 -0.17 11.00 -21.18
CA ASN A 268 0.20 12.24 -20.51
C ASN A 268 0.63 12.04 -19.03
N CYS A 269 1.16 10.86 -18.69
CA CYS A 269 1.72 10.56 -17.37
C CYS A 269 3.21 11.01 -17.32
N GLN A 270 3.46 12.34 -17.37
CA GLN A 270 4.81 12.88 -17.58
C GLN A 270 5.79 12.43 -16.49
N HIS A 271 5.41 12.53 -15.22
CA HIS A 271 6.28 12.10 -14.12
C HIS A 271 6.73 10.63 -14.25
N SER A 272 5.80 9.71 -14.57
CA SER A 272 6.14 8.31 -14.81
C SER A 272 6.99 8.14 -16.07
N ALA A 273 6.69 8.88 -17.13
CA ALA A 273 7.46 8.81 -18.38
C ALA A 273 8.93 9.22 -18.14
N ASP A 274 9.18 10.28 -17.40
CA ASP A 274 10.53 10.76 -17.07
C ASP A 274 11.27 9.75 -16.19
N TYR A 275 10.63 9.23 -15.15
CA TYR A 275 11.20 8.21 -14.27
C TYR A 275 11.61 6.93 -15.05
N TYR A 276 10.73 6.39 -15.90
CA TYR A 276 11.04 5.19 -16.69
C TYR A 276 11.97 5.47 -17.87
N GLN A 277 12.09 6.73 -18.32
CA GLN A 277 13.12 7.13 -19.28
C GLN A 277 14.52 7.04 -18.65
N GLU A 278 14.68 7.54 -17.42
CA GLU A 278 15.95 7.41 -16.68
C GLU A 278 16.35 5.95 -16.45
N ALA A 279 15.36 5.09 -16.13
CA ALA A 279 15.60 3.66 -16.00
C ALA A 279 16.04 3.03 -17.34
N LEU A 280 15.43 3.41 -18.47
CA LEU A 280 15.80 2.97 -19.81
C LEU A 280 17.22 3.43 -20.17
N ASP A 281 17.57 4.68 -19.90
CA ASP A 281 18.91 5.24 -20.19
C ASP A 281 19.99 4.52 -19.34
N THR A 282 19.68 4.23 -18.09
CA THR A 282 20.56 3.44 -17.21
C THR A 282 20.76 2.02 -17.72
N ALA A 283 19.69 1.35 -18.12
CA ALA A 283 19.73 0.02 -18.72
C ALA A 283 20.54 0.03 -20.04
N PHE A 284 20.36 1.04 -20.89
CA PHE A 284 21.14 1.21 -22.10
C PHE A 284 22.64 1.30 -21.81
N GLN A 285 23.03 2.13 -20.85
CA GLN A 285 24.46 2.27 -20.45
C GLN A 285 25.03 0.97 -19.86
N LYS A 286 24.22 0.22 -19.09
CA LYS A 286 24.62 -1.01 -18.42
C LYS A 286 24.78 -2.18 -19.40
N TYR A 287 23.85 -2.35 -20.33
CA TYR A 287 23.75 -3.56 -21.15
C TYR A 287 24.20 -3.41 -22.62
N SER A 288 24.49 -2.18 -23.11
CA SER A 288 24.96 -1.96 -24.49
C SER A 288 26.48 -1.96 -24.65
N LYS A 289 27.21 -2.45 -23.66
CA LYS A 289 28.69 -2.52 -23.69
C LYS A 289 29.19 -3.80 -24.32
#